data_0f88ce775756c130e31f11e4298eb405
#
_entry.id   0f88ce775756c130e31f11e4298eb405
#
_cell.length_a   1.000
_cell.length_b   1.000
_cell.length_c   1.000
_cell.angle_alpha   90.00
_cell.angle_beta   90.00
_cell.angle_gamma   90.00
#
_symmetry.space_group_name_H-M   'P 1'
#
loop_
_entity.id
_entity.type
_entity.pdbx_description
1 polymer ?
#
loop_
_entity_poly.entity_id
_entity_poly.type
_entity_poly.pdbx_seq_one_letter_code
_entity_poly.pdbx_strand_id
1 'polypeptide(L)'
;MEIKVVETKEKLKEVFVFLSRLFFEDAKEYNEHYYTMSERFTEMSHQFEKDNELLLYIEENRKIVAAITAKNMDTEKKKNTLGIIGVSKEYRRKGYAKILIKKFENTCKKKNIIHIDLGARFRACPLYIEMGYKPSLMIQVFDFATIQDIRKANTFNLKETSSWQGDTYGFIFYNIPKVDEKYIDVFEKNVSTAHAQFIFEKDL
;
A
#
# COMPACT_ATOMS: atom_id res chain seq x y z
N MET A 1 16.78 19.15 0.27
CA MET A 1 15.57 18.34 0.45
C MET A 1 15.66 17.65 1.81
N GLU A 2 14.79 18.00 2.72
CA GLU A 2 14.77 17.49 4.09
C GLU A 2 13.52 16.62 4.29
N ILE A 3 13.68 15.44 4.91
CA ILE A 3 12.58 14.59 5.35
C ILE A 3 12.27 14.95 6.79
N LYS A 4 11.00 15.26 7.06
CA LYS A 4 10.48 15.63 8.36
C LYS A 4 9.57 14.53 8.91
N VAL A 5 9.53 14.39 10.23
CA VAL A 5 8.57 13.56 10.95
C VAL A 5 7.32 14.39 11.23
N VAL A 6 6.16 13.77 11.23
CA VAL A 6 4.90 14.41 11.66
C VAL A 6 4.91 14.51 13.18
N GLU A 7 5.11 15.71 13.71
CA GLU A 7 5.29 15.93 15.16
C GLU A 7 4.04 16.46 15.87
N THR A 8 3.08 17.02 15.10
CA THR A 8 1.86 17.60 15.69
C THR A 8 0.59 17.09 15.01
N LYS A 9 -0.54 17.16 15.71
CA LYS A 9 -1.86 16.78 15.17
C LYS A 9 -2.28 17.69 14.02
N GLU A 10 -1.89 18.95 14.03
CA GLU A 10 -2.12 19.89 12.94
C GLU A 10 -1.37 19.44 11.68
N LYS A 11 -0.08 19.07 11.81
CA LYS A 11 0.72 18.57 10.70
C LYS A 11 0.19 17.21 10.20
N LEU A 12 -0.31 16.35 11.08
CA LEU A 12 -0.99 15.11 10.70
C LEU A 12 -2.19 15.37 9.79
N LYS A 13 -3.03 16.36 10.14
CA LYS A 13 -4.17 16.77 9.31
C LYS A 13 -3.72 17.32 7.95
N GLU A 14 -2.67 18.13 7.92
CA GLU A 14 -2.12 18.66 6.66
C GLU A 14 -1.62 17.52 5.74
N VAL A 15 -0.87 16.57 6.29
CA VAL A 15 -0.39 15.38 5.55
C VAL A 15 -1.57 14.54 5.04
N PHE A 16 -2.59 14.33 5.89
CA PHE A 16 -3.79 13.61 5.49
C PHE A 16 -4.54 14.31 4.35
N VAL A 17 -4.76 15.61 4.45
CA VAL A 17 -5.43 16.42 3.41
C VAL A 17 -4.62 16.37 2.11
N PHE A 18 -3.30 16.49 2.18
CA PHE A 18 -2.41 16.37 1.03
C PHE A 18 -2.57 15.02 0.33
N LEU A 19 -2.48 13.91 1.07
CA LEU A 19 -2.61 12.56 0.52
C LEU A 19 -4.01 12.31 -0.04
N SER A 20 -5.06 12.72 0.67
CA SER A 20 -6.45 12.55 0.24
C SER A 20 -6.72 13.24 -1.08
N ARG A 21 -6.29 14.51 -1.21
CA ARG A 21 -6.43 15.27 -2.45
C ARG A 21 -5.68 14.59 -3.59
N LEU A 22 -4.42 14.19 -3.36
CA LEU A 22 -3.58 13.57 -4.36
C LEU A 22 -4.20 12.26 -4.89
N PHE A 23 -4.70 11.41 -4.00
CA PHE A 23 -5.33 10.15 -4.38
C PHE A 23 -6.67 10.35 -5.09
N PHE A 24 -7.43 11.36 -4.71
CA PHE A 24 -8.66 11.74 -5.42
C PHE A 24 -8.37 12.22 -6.85
N GLU A 25 -7.39 13.13 -7.01
CA GLU A 25 -6.96 13.63 -8.32
C GLU A 25 -6.43 12.50 -9.21
N ASP A 26 -5.64 11.59 -8.65
CA ASP A 26 -5.13 10.42 -9.36
C ASP A 26 -6.25 9.46 -9.77
N ALA A 27 -7.17 9.14 -8.87
CA ALA A 27 -8.30 8.26 -9.19
C ALA A 27 -9.15 8.83 -10.35
N LYS A 28 -9.38 10.14 -10.35
CA LYS A 28 -10.09 10.81 -11.45
C LYS A 28 -9.31 10.76 -12.76
N GLU A 29 -8.00 11.00 -12.74
CA GLU A 29 -7.14 11.02 -13.93
C GLU A 29 -7.03 9.64 -14.58
N TYR A 30 -6.87 8.59 -13.75
CA TYR A 30 -6.65 7.22 -14.23
C TYR A 30 -7.92 6.37 -14.26
N ASN A 31 -9.11 6.98 -14.02
CA ASN A 31 -10.41 6.28 -13.95
C ASN A 31 -10.38 5.08 -12.97
N GLU A 32 -9.71 5.27 -11.84
CA GLU A 32 -9.60 4.26 -10.79
C GLU A 32 -10.66 4.48 -9.71
N HIS A 33 -11.06 3.42 -9.02
CA HIS A 33 -11.95 3.55 -7.87
C HIS A 33 -11.31 4.36 -6.74
N TYR A 34 -12.05 5.34 -6.22
CA TYR A 34 -11.63 6.14 -5.08
C TYR A 34 -12.31 5.64 -3.80
N TYR A 35 -11.51 5.07 -2.92
CA TYR A 35 -11.97 4.73 -1.57
C TYR A 35 -11.95 5.95 -0.68
N THR A 36 -13.02 6.16 0.11
CA THR A 36 -13.07 7.27 1.07
C THR A 36 -11.90 7.19 2.05
N MET A 37 -11.29 8.32 2.32
CA MET A 37 -10.08 8.39 3.16
C MET A 37 -10.40 8.52 4.68
N SER A 38 -11.68 8.54 5.08
CA SER A 38 -12.07 8.75 6.49
C SER A 38 -11.48 7.71 7.44
N GLU A 39 -11.58 6.43 7.10
CA GLU A 39 -10.99 5.35 7.89
C GLU A 39 -9.47 5.46 8.00
N ARG A 40 -8.83 5.92 6.93
CA ARG A 40 -7.37 6.11 6.90
C ARG A 40 -6.89 7.22 7.81
N PHE A 41 -7.70 8.26 8.07
CA PHE A 41 -7.36 9.26 9.07
C PHE A 41 -7.32 8.68 10.48
N THR A 42 -8.25 7.78 10.80
CA THR A 42 -8.27 7.06 12.07
C THR A 42 -7.02 6.19 12.21
N GLU A 43 -6.67 5.41 11.17
CA GLU A 43 -5.45 4.61 11.14
C GLU A 43 -4.19 5.46 11.33
N MET A 44 -4.09 6.59 10.62
CA MET A 44 -2.97 7.52 10.75
C MET A 44 -2.91 8.14 12.15
N SER A 45 -4.05 8.46 12.75
CA SER A 45 -4.11 9.01 14.11
C SER A 45 -3.66 8.00 15.16
N HIS A 46 -4.10 6.74 15.05
CA HIS A 46 -3.60 5.66 15.91
C HIS A 46 -2.09 5.46 15.77
N GLN A 47 -1.58 5.48 14.53
CA GLN A 47 -0.15 5.37 14.30
C GLN A 47 0.62 6.56 14.87
N PHE A 48 0.07 7.77 14.75
CA PHE A 48 0.66 8.99 15.32
C PHE A 48 0.77 8.91 16.85
N GLU A 49 -0.27 8.44 17.51
CA GLU A 49 -0.31 8.29 18.97
C GLU A 49 0.60 7.17 19.48
N LYS A 50 0.70 6.08 18.72
CA LYS A 50 1.55 4.94 19.05
C LYS A 50 3.04 5.22 18.76
N ASP A 51 3.31 5.75 17.57
CA ASP A 51 4.67 6.02 17.07
C ASP A 51 4.60 6.86 15.79
N ASN A 52 5.01 8.11 15.88
CA ASN A 52 4.97 9.05 14.78
C ASN A 52 6.20 9.02 13.86
N GLU A 53 7.29 8.34 14.22
CA GLU A 53 8.54 8.34 13.46
C GLU A 53 8.42 7.70 12.06
N LEU A 54 7.33 6.94 11.82
CA LEU A 54 7.00 6.34 10.52
C LEU A 54 5.97 7.13 9.71
N LEU A 55 5.62 8.33 10.18
CA LEU A 55 4.82 9.30 9.45
C LEU A 55 5.74 10.40 8.96
N LEU A 56 6.13 10.33 7.68
CA LEU A 56 7.19 11.18 7.12
C LEU A 56 6.64 12.03 5.98
N TYR A 57 7.19 13.24 5.84
CA TYR A 57 6.85 14.12 4.74
C TYR A 57 8.04 14.95 4.27
N ILE A 58 7.91 15.53 3.08
CA ILE A 58 8.86 16.47 2.49
C ILE A 58 8.10 17.75 2.15
N GLU A 59 8.66 18.89 2.53
CA GLU A 59 8.17 20.21 2.17
C GLU A 59 9.13 20.92 1.21
N GLU A 60 8.56 21.58 0.22
CA GLU A 60 9.24 22.53 -0.67
C GLU A 60 8.40 23.82 -0.73
N ASN A 61 9.04 24.95 -0.54
CA ASN A 61 8.36 26.26 -0.53
C ASN A 61 7.13 26.31 0.42
N ARG A 62 7.28 25.73 1.63
CA ARG A 62 6.23 25.65 2.68
C ARG A 62 4.99 24.82 2.26
N LYS A 63 5.12 23.98 1.26
CA LYS A 63 4.05 23.06 0.83
C LYS A 63 4.51 21.62 0.94
N ILE A 64 3.65 20.74 1.45
CA ILE A 64 3.91 19.30 1.43
C ILE A 64 3.87 18.83 -0.03
N VAL A 65 4.97 18.21 -0.48
CA VAL A 65 5.13 17.73 -1.85
C VAL A 65 5.22 16.20 -1.94
N ALA A 66 5.56 15.54 -0.83
CA ALA A 66 5.57 14.10 -0.72
C ALA A 66 5.33 13.67 0.72
N ALA A 67 4.68 12.53 0.92
CA ALA A 67 4.48 11.94 2.24
C ALA A 67 4.38 10.41 2.16
N ILE A 68 4.74 9.75 3.28
CA ILE A 68 4.62 8.31 3.48
C ILE A 68 4.09 8.04 4.89
N THR A 69 3.24 7.03 5.03
CA THR A 69 2.65 6.64 6.31
C THR A 69 2.86 5.16 6.58
N ALA A 70 2.88 4.79 7.87
CA ALA A 70 2.78 3.41 8.31
C ALA A 70 1.33 3.02 8.60
N LYS A 71 1.09 1.72 8.60
CA LYS A 71 -0.14 1.08 9.03
C LYS A 71 0.18 -0.25 9.71
N ASN A 72 -0.52 -0.59 10.79
CA ASN A 72 -0.44 -1.90 11.43
C ASN A 72 0.98 -2.34 11.84
N MET A 73 1.73 -1.47 12.53
CA MET A 73 3.01 -1.88 13.12
C MET A 73 2.80 -2.92 14.21
N ASP A 74 3.32 -4.13 13.99
CA ASP A 74 3.33 -5.24 14.93
C ASP A 74 4.78 -5.52 15.37
N THR A 75 5.12 -5.05 16.56
CA THR A 75 6.46 -5.17 17.11
C THR A 75 6.78 -6.60 17.57
N GLU A 76 5.78 -7.40 17.96
CA GLU A 76 5.97 -8.79 18.34
C GLU A 76 6.32 -9.64 17.12
N LYS A 77 5.59 -9.46 16.03
CA LYS A 77 5.89 -10.10 14.73
C LYS A 77 6.99 -9.41 13.94
N LYS A 78 7.55 -8.32 14.46
CA LYS A 78 8.57 -7.50 13.80
C LYS A 78 8.20 -7.08 12.38
N LYS A 79 6.92 -6.77 12.18
CA LYS A 79 6.31 -6.45 10.88
C LYS A 79 5.69 -5.07 10.86
N ASN A 80 5.76 -4.40 9.71
CA ASN A 80 5.04 -3.16 9.46
C ASN A 80 4.45 -3.17 8.05
N THR A 81 3.28 -2.57 7.90
CA THR A 81 2.69 -2.29 6.60
C THR A 81 2.94 -0.82 6.23
N LEU A 82 3.56 -0.57 5.08
CA LEU A 82 3.59 0.75 4.49
C LEU A 82 2.16 1.11 4.08
N GLY A 83 1.60 2.15 4.70
CA GLY A 83 0.19 2.50 4.52
C GLY A 83 -0.07 3.21 3.19
N ILE A 84 0.41 4.43 3.07
CA ILE A 84 0.23 5.26 1.88
C ILE A 84 1.54 5.99 1.57
N ILE A 85 1.86 6.08 0.29
CA ILE A 85 2.91 7.00 -0.20
C ILE A 85 2.36 7.82 -1.36
N GLY A 86 2.62 9.12 -1.34
CA GLY A 86 2.21 10.04 -2.40
C GLY A 86 3.25 11.11 -2.69
N VAL A 87 3.36 11.49 -3.96
CA VAL A 87 4.22 12.57 -4.45
C VAL A 87 3.40 13.45 -5.40
N SER A 88 3.38 14.77 -5.15
CA SER A 88 2.73 15.75 -6.04
C SER A 88 3.21 15.59 -7.48
N LYS A 89 2.33 15.81 -8.46
CA LYS A 89 2.60 15.57 -9.88
C LYS A 89 3.87 16.26 -10.37
N GLU A 90 4.09 17.51 -10.00
CA GLU A 90 5.24 18.33 -10.40
C GLU A 90 6.56 17.85 -9.82
N TYR A 91 6.48 17.00 -8.78
CA TYR A 91 7.64 16.44 -8.06
C TYR A 91 7.87 14.94 -8.35
N ARG A 92 7.02 14.32 -9.17
CA ARG A 92 7.19 12.91 -9.60
C ARG A 92 8.45 12.74 -10.45
N ARG A 93 8.99 11.51 -10.47
CA ARG A 93 10.19 11.11 -11.23
C ARG A 93 11.48 11.82 -10.79
N LYS A 94 11.47 12.55 -9.68
CA LYS A 94 12.62 13.23 -9.08
C LYS A 94 13.21 12.48 -7.86
N GLY A 95 12.79 11.22 -7.63
CA GLY A 95 13.33 10.37 -6.56
C GLY A 95 12.68 10.52 -5.18
N TYR A 96 11.71 11.41 -4.98
CA TYR A 96 11.09 11.68 -3.68
C TYR A 96 10.51 10.42 -3.01
N ALA A 97 9.80 9.59 -3.77
CA ALA A 97 9.24 8.34 -3.23
C ALA A 97 10.34 7.39 -2.74
N LYS A 98 11.40 7.20 -3.53
CA LYS A 98 12.52 6.33 -3.15
C LYS A 98 13.23 6.78 -1.88
N ILE A 99 13.40 8.09 -1.72
CA ILE A 99 14.04 8.67 -0.54
C ILE A 99 13.17 8.47 0.70
N LEU A 100 11.85 8.68 0.58
CA LEU A 100 10.90 8.40 1.66
C LEU A 100 10.87 6.92 2.05
N ILE A 101 10.82 6.00 1.07
CA ILE A 101 10.85 4.56 1.33
C ILE A 101 12.15 4.16 2.04
N LYS A 102 13.31 4.62 1.57
CA LYS A 102 14.60 4.33 2.24
C LYS A 102 14.64 4.84 3.67
N LYS A 103 14.13 6.05 3.94
CA LYS A 103 14.04 6.58 5.29
C LYS A 103 13.12 5.75 6.17
N PHE A 104 11.95 5.37 5.62
CA PHE A 104 10.98 4.49 6.28
C PHE A 104 11.60 3.13 6.64
N GLU A 105 12.24 2.45 5.69
CA GLU A 105 12.94 1.17 5.90
C GLU A 105 14.01 1.30 6.99
N ASN A 106 14.82 2.36 6.95
CA ASN A 106 15.87 2.60 7.96
C ASN A 106 15.28 2.85 9.36
N THR A 107 14.12 3.53 9.44
CA THR A 107 13.42 3.73 10.71
C THR A 107 12.85 2.40 11.21
N CYS A 108 12.26 1.59 10.35
CA CYS A 108 11.80 0.24 10.68
C CYS A 108 12.94 -0.63 11.25
N LYS A 109 14.11 -0.66 10.60
CA LYS A 109 15.30 -1.39 11.10
C LYS A 109 15.71 -0.97 12.51
N LYS A 110 15.73 0.34 12.79
CA LYS A 110 16.06 0.87 14.13
C LYS A 110 15.05 0.42 15.20
N LYS A 111 13.83 0.11 14.79
CA LYS A 111 12.75 -0.40 15.66
C LYS A 111 12.64 -1.92 15.69
N ASN A 112 13.66 -2.63 15.20
CA ASN A 112 13.67 -4.10 15.07
C ASN A 112 12.53 -4.66 14.21
N ILE A 113 11.95 -3.88 13.33
CA ILE A 113 11.05 -4.36 12.29
C ILE A 113 11.91 -4.94 11.17
N ILE A 114 11.68 -6.19 10.85
CA ILE A 114 12.47 -6.93 9.85
C ILE A 114 11.69 -7.25 8.58
N HIS A 115 10.39 -7.00 8.57
CA HIS A 115 9.53 -7.29 7.44
C HIS A 115 8.60 -6.11 7.14
N ILE A 116 8.50 -5.73 5.87
CA ILE A 116 7.57 -4.71 5.39
C ILE A 116 6.71 -5.29 4.29
N ASP A 117 5.41 -5.05 4.35
CA ASP A 117 4.48 -5.30 3.27
C ASP A 117 3.72 -4.04 2.85
N LEU A 118 3.11 -4.09 1.68
CA LEU A 118 2.22 -3.04 1.17
C LEU A 118 1.34 -3.56 0.02
N GLY A 119 0.19 -2.94 -0.16
CA GLY A 119 -0.61 -3.08 -1.37
C GLY A 119 -0.26 -1.99 -2.38
N ALA A 120 -0.15 -2.32 -3.66
CA ALA A 120 0.20 -1.38 -4.71
C ALA A 120 -0.81 -1.34 -5.85
N ARG A 121 -1.09 -0.14 -6.38
CA ARG A 121 -1.70 0.03 -7.68
C ARG A 121 -0.71 -0.35 -8.78
N PHE A 122 -1.20 -0.90 -9.88
CA PHE A 122 -0.36 -1.39 -10.98
C PHE A 122 0.72 -0.40 -11.42
N ARG A 123 0.36 0.88 -11.61
CA ARG A 123 1.29 1.94 -12.02
C ARG A 123 2.44 2.22 -11.04
N ALA A 124 2.29 1.85 -9.76
CA ALA A 124 3.31 2.02 -8.73
C ALA A 124 4.25 0.81 -8.60
N CYS A 125 3.87 -0.34 -9.15
CA CYS A 125 4.63 -1.59 -9.04
C CYS A 125 6.10 -1.48 -9.48
N PRO A 126 6.45 -0.78 -10.58
CA PRO A 126 7.85 -0.64 -10.98
C PRO A 126 8.75 0.01 -9.92
N LEU A 127 8.20 0.95 -9.11
CA LEU A 127 8.94 1.57 -8.02
C LEU A 127 9.35 0.53 -6.96
N TYR A 128 8.40 -0.31 -6.55
CA TYR A 128 8.65 -1.31 -5.49
C TYR A 128 9.58 -2.43 -5.97
N ILE A 129 9.45 -2.87 -7.22
CA ILE A 129 10.40 -3.82 -7.84
C ILE A 129 11.81 -3.24 -7.80
N GLU A 130 11.99 -1.99 -8.23
CA GLU A 130 13.28 -1.29 -8.21
C GLU A 130 13.85 -1.11 -6.79
N MET A 131 12.97 -1.00 -5.79
CA MET A 131 13.35 -0.92 -4.38
C MET A 131 13.63 -2.30 -3.74
N GLY A 132 13.53 -3.39 -4.51
CA GLY A 132 13.83 -4.76 -4.08
C GLY A 132 12.70 -5.46 -3.34
N TYR A 133 11.46 -4.98 -3.44
CA TYR A 133 10.29 -5.68 -2.95
C TYR A 133 9.88 -6.81 -3.90
N LYS A 134 9.42 -7.91 -3.34
CA LYS A 134 8.94 -9.09 -4.09
C LYS A 134 7.43 -9.02 -4.26
N PRO A 135 6.90 -9.11 -5.50
CA PRO A 135 5.46 -9.07 -5.74
C PRO A 135 4.79 -10.42 -5.51
N SER A 136 3.57 -10.37 -5.00
CA SER A 136 2.57 -11.43 -5.03
C SER A 136 1.24 -10.85 -5.49
N LEU A 137 0.26 -11.72 -5.78
CA LEU A 137 -1.09 -11.31 -6.13
C LEU A 137 -2.04 -11.79 -5.03
N MET A 138 -2.78 -10.88 -4.44
CA MET A 138 -3.88 -11.17 -3.53
C MET A 138 -5.20 -11.02 -4.27
N ILE A 139 -6.05 -12.02 -4.16
CA ILE A 139 -7.45 -11.94 -4.59
C ILE A 139 -8.32 -12.07 -3.34
N GLN A 140 -9.14 -11.09 -3.10
CA GLN A 140 -10.12 -11.07 -2.03
C GLN A 140 -11.52 -11.16 -2.61
N VAL A 141 -12.40 -11.90 -1.98
CA VAL A 141 -13.82 -12.03 -2.33
C VAL A 141 -14.68 -11.70 -1.13
N PHE A 142 -15.89 -11.24 -1.41
CA PHE A 142 -16.89 -10.84 -0.42
C PHE A 142 -18.23 -11.50 -0.73
N ASP A 143 -19.12 -11.50 0.27
CA ASP A 143 -20.51 -11.95 0.17
C ASP A 143 -20.64 -13.41 -0.26
N PHE A 144 -21.12 -13.65 -1.50
CA PHE A 144 -21.48 -14.98 -2.00
C PHE A 144 -20.32 -15.72 -2.68
N ALA A 145 -19.26 -15.01 -3.06
CA ALA A 145 -18.12 -15.64 -3.73
C ALA A 145 -17.17 -16.27 -2.70
N THR A 146 -16.53 -17.34 -3.10
CA THR A 146 -15.65 -18.13 -2.23
C THR A 146 -14.24 -18.24 -2.79
N ILE A 147 -13.28 -18.69 -1.97
CA ILE A 147 -11.93 -19.00 -2.45
C ILE A 147 -11.94 -20.11 -3.51
N GLN A 148 -12.96 -20.97 -3.56
CA GLN A 148 -13.09 -21.99 -4.62
C GLN A 148 -13.40 -21.36 -5.98
N ASP A 149 -14.16 -20.25 -6.01
CA ASP A 149 -14.43 -19.53 -7.24
C ASP A 149 -13.17 -18.84 -7.76
N ILE A 150 -12.33 -18.29 -6.85
CA ILE A 150 -11.01 -17.78 -7.21
C ILE A 150 -10.14 -18.89 -7.83
N ARG A 151 -10.10 -20.09 -7.22
CA ARG A 151 -9.32 -21.22 -7.75
C ARG A 151 -9.77 -21.65 -9.13
N LYS A 152 -11.09 -21.69 -9.40
CA LYS A 152 -11.65 -22.00 -10.73
C LYS A 152 -11.28 -20.94 -11.78
N ALA A 153 -11.19 -19.66 -11.36
CA ALA A 153 -10.84 -18.55 -12.25
C ALA A 153 -9.33 -18.45 -12.54
N ASN A 154 -8.48 -19.24 -11.86
CA ASN A 154 -7.03 -19.22 -12.03
C ASN A 154 -6.57 -19.90 -13.34
N THR A 155 -6.89 -19.27 -14.47
CA THR A 155 -6.50 -19.74 -15.82
C THR A 155 -5.01 -19.63 -16.11
N PHE A 156 -4.27 -18.89 -15.28
CA PHE A 156 -2.83 -18.72 -15.41
C PHE A 156 -2.01 -19.81 -14.70
N ASN A 157 -2.67 -20.74 -14.00
CA ASN A 157 -2.03 -21.76 -13.18
C ASN A 157 -1.05 -21.18 -12.14
N LEU A 158 -1.39 -20.03 -11.55
CA LEU A 158 -0.59 -19.41 -10.50
C LEU A 158 -0.55 -20.31 -9.26
N LYS A 159 0.63 -20.42 -8.66
CA LYS A 159 0.81 -21.22 -7.44
C LYS A 159 0.26 -20.48 -6.22
N GLU A 160 -0.74 -21.05 -5.58
CA GLU A 160 -1.26 -20.58 -4.29
C GLU A 160 -0.18 -20.71 -3.21
N THR A 161 -0.01 -19.66 -2.41
CA THR A 161 0.93 -19.63 -1.29
C THR A 161 0.24 -19.65 0.05
N SER A 162 -0.92 -19.01 0.16
CA SER A 162 -1.78 -19.05 1.34
C SER A 162 -3.21 -18.68 0.98
N SER A 163 -4.15 -19.12 1.78
CA SER A 163 -5.56 -18.74 1.65
C SER A 163 -6.28 -18.80 2.99
N TRP A 164 -7.38 -18.08 3.07
CA TRP A 164 -8.26 -18.08 4.20
C TRP A 164 -9.69 -17.80 3.75
N GLN A 165 -10.69 -18.45 4.37
CA GLN A 165 -12.10 -18.25 4.12
C GLN A 165 -12.84 -18.11 5.46
N GLY A 166 -13.53 -16.98 5.63
CA GLY A 166 -14.48 -16.75 6.70
C GLY A 166 -15.90 -16.75 6.17
N ASP A 167 -16.85 -16.32 7.01
CA ASP A 167 -18.29 -16.33 6.68
C ASP A 167 -18.65 -15.27 5.63
N THR A 168 -18.02 -14.10 5.65
CA THR A 168 -18.38 -12.93 4.82
C THR A 168 -17.32 -12.55 3.79
N TYR A 169 -16.10 -13.03 3.94
CA TYR A 169 -15.03 -12.78 2.98
C TYR A 169 -13.99 -13.89 2.99
N GLY A 170 -13.20 -13.94 1.94
CA GLY A 170 -12.06 -14.85 1.83
C GLY A 170 -10.97 -14.24 0.96
N PHE A 171 -9.77 -14.78 1.04
CA PHE A 171 -8.67 -14.35 0.19
C PHE A 171 -7.70 -15.49 -0.14
N ILE A 172 -7.03 -15.34 -1.28
CA ILE A 172 -5.92 -16.20 -1.72
C ILE A 172 -4.74 -15.31 -2.10
N PHE A 173 -3.55 -15.73 -1.72
CA PHE A 173 -2.29 -15.19 -2.24
C PHE A 173 -1.69 -16.14 -3.26
N TYR A 174 -1.31 -15.59 -4.40
CA TYR A 174 -0.61 -16.30 -5.46
C TYR A 174 0.81 -15.78 -5.64
N ASN A 175 1.75 -16.71 -5.82
CA ASN A 175 3.06 -16.38 -6.34
C ASN A 175 2.94 -16.02 -7.82
N ILE A 176 3.54 -14.90 -8.24
CA ILE A 176 3.50 -14.43 -9.63
C ILE A 176 4.91 -14.30 -10.21
N PRO A 177 5.16 -14.73 -11.45
CA PRO A 177 6.47 -14.62 -12.07
C PRO A 177 6.82 -13.16 -12.43
N LYS A 178 5.82 -12.32 -12.66
CA LYS A 178 5.94 -10.90 -12.97
C LYS A 178 4.66 -10.17 -12.61
N VAL A 179 4.72 -8.86 -12.48
CA VAL A 179 3.53 -8.00 -12.39
C VAL A 179 2.92 -7.85 -13.78
N ASP A 180 1.64 -8.22 -13.92
CA ASP A 180 0.88 -8.12 -15.18
C ASP A 180 -0.58 -7.78 -14.83
N GLU A 181 -1.08 -6.65 -15.34
CA GLU A 181 -2.44 -6.16 -15.05
C GLU A 181 -3.52 -7.17 -15.46
N LYS A 182 -3.24 -8.02 -16.45
CA LYS A 182 -4.14 -9.08 -16.88
C LYS A 182 -4.57 -10.03 -15.75
N TYR A 183 -3.76 -10.19 -14.72
CA TYR A 183 -4.16 -10.99 -13.56
C TYR A 183 -5.35 -10.35 -12.85
N ILE A 184 -5.31 -9.03 -12.60
CA ILE A 184 -6.42 -8.29 -11.99
C ILE A 184 -7.67 -8.43 -12.85
N ASP A 185 -7.57 -8.10 -14.13
CA ASP A 185 -8.69 -8.13 -15.10
C ASP A 185 -9.39 -9.49 -15.13
N VAL A 186 -8.64 -10.60 -15.19
CA VAL A 186 -9.19 -11.94 -15.28
C VAL A 186 -9.92 -12.33 -14.00
N PHE A 187 -9.34 -12.10 -12.83
CA PHE A 187 -9.99 -12.46 -11.58
C PHE A 187 -11.22 -11.59 -11.30
N GLU A 188 -11.15 -10.29 -11.46
CA GLU A 188 -12.28 -9.38 -11.21
C GLU A 188 -13.42 -9.57 -12.23
N LYS A 189 -13.12 -9.98 -13.46
CA LYS A 189 -14.14 -10.30 -14.47
C LYS A 189 -14.86 -11.62 -14.22
N ASN A 190 -14.13 -12.64 -13.75
CA ASN A 190 -14.64 -14.01 -13.69
C ASN A 190 -15.14 -14.44 -12.31
N VAL A 191 -14.85 -13.67 -11.28
CA VAL A 191 -15.30 -13.95 -9.91
C VAL A 191 -16.10 -12.75 -9.40
N SER A 192 -17.38 -13.00 -9.10
CA SER A 192 -18.25 -11.97 -8.51
C SER A 192 -17.65 -11.44 -7.20
N THR A 193 -17.75 -10.16 -6.99
CA THR A 193 -17.22 -9.47 -5.79
C THR A 193 -15.70 -9.57 -5.56
N ALA A 194 -14.95 -10.12 -6.54
CA ALA A 194 -13.50 -10.20 -6.41
C ALA A 194 -12.85 -8.82 -6.45
N HIS A 195 -11.87 -8.63 -5.58
CA HIS A 195 -10.94 -7.51 -5.61
C HIS A 195 -9.51 -8.04 -5.64
N ALA A 196 -8.80 -7.73 -6.70
CA ALA A 196 -7.44 -8.18 -6.94
C ALA A 196 -6.43 -7.04 -6.69
N GLN A 197 -5.33 -7.34 -6.00
CA GLN A 197 -4.31 -6.36 -5.68
C GLN A 197 -2.91 -6.98 -5.70
N PHE A 198 -1.92 -6.25 -6.24
CA PHE A 198 -0.53 -6.60 -6.04
C PHE A 198 -0.08 -6.26 -4.63
N ILE A 199 0.46 -7.27 -3.95
CA ILE A 199 1.08 -7.12 -2.64
C ILE A 199 2.59 -7.24 -2.81
N PHE A 200 3.31 -6.35 -2.16
CA PHE A 200 4.76 -6.31 -2.19
C PHE A 200 5.31 -6.54 -0.80
N GLU A 201 6.34 -7.37 -0.69
CA GLU A 201 6.96 -7.71 0.58
C GLU A 201 8.47 -7.58 0.49
N LYS A 202 9.09 -7.16 1.61
CA LYS A 202 10.55 -7.04 1.71
C LYS A 202 11.01 -7.35 3.13
N ASP A 203 12.00 -8.25 3.23
CA ASP A 203 12.80 -8.41 4.44
C ASP A 203 13.91 -7.35 4.47
N LEU A 204 14.14 -6.73 5.64
CA LEU A 204 14.99 -5.57 5.81
C LEU A 204 16.43 -5.92 6.25
#